data_a3ccbe23e274edf95420db1cd975d3fb
#
_entry.id   a3ccbe23e274edf95420db1cd975d3fb
#
_cell.length_a   1.000
_cell.length_b   1.000
_cell.length_c   1.000
_cell.angle_alpha   90.00
_cell.angle_beta   90.00
_cell.angle_gamma   90.00
#
_symmetry.space_group_name_H-M   'P 1'
#
loop_
_entity.id
_entity.type
_entity.pdbx_description
1 polymer ?
#
loop_
_entity_poly.entity_id
_entity_poly.type
_entity_poly.pdbx_seq_one_letter_code
_entity_poly.pdbx_strand_id
1 'polypeptide(L)'
;MKRILLTLIAVVAFFQAPGLNARSQDLRQWTTAAGVRVLFLSAPEIPMVDVAIDVDAGSRWEPAARAGLATMVGAMLPRGIRANGPMPAMNEIQISEAFAELAVQRGGSVSLDRAGITLRTLSDAEVRERAARLLSRMMFEPAFDQAILQREKLRTAAGLRESMTQPQSIATKALWRALYPAHPYGQQAAPETVDAIGVDDLIRFHQQYWQANRMRVTIVGALTEAQARTFVEQLFSAAPTNPATGAQTHMPSRQHPAALNVRPSAVRQAIAHPASQSHLWLGLPGIARDDPDFFALTVGNYILGGGGFVSRLTEEIREKRGLSYSVFSAFQPLAQPGPFMMSLQTQKAKAPEALEVMEKTLKRFLQEGPTEKEL
;
A
#
# COMPACT_ATOMS: atom_id res chain seq x y z
N MET A 1 -16.32 -65.72 10.48
CA MET A 1 -16.96 -64.68 9.59
C MET A 1 -17.68 -63.53 10.32
N LYS A 2 -18.01 -63.62 11.62
CA LYS A 2 -18.70 -62.53 12.36
C LYS A 2 -17.77 -61.42 12.93
N ARG A 3 -16.44 -61.64 12.98
CA ARG A 3 -15.49 -60.61 13.51
C ARG A 3 -14.92 -59.66 12.47
N ILE A 4 -15.05 -59.95 11.20
CA ILE A 4 -14.56 -59.09 10.11
C ILE A 4 -15.60 -58.00 9.73
N LEU A 5 -16.90 -58.25 10.00
CA LEU A 5 -17.97 -57.31 9.69
C LEU A 5 -18.06 -56.12 10.67
N LEU A 6 -17.59 -56.30 11.91
CA LEU A 6 -17.60 -55.26 12.94
C LEU A 6 -16.44 -54.26 12.78
N THR A 7 -15.35 -54.66 12.14
CA THR A 7 -14.19 -53.78 11.89
C THR A 7 -14.41 -52.86 10.67
N LEU A 8 -15.25 -53.25 9.71
CA LEU A 8 -15.57 -52.41 8.54
C LEU A 8 -16.58 -51.30 8.86
N ILE A 9 -17.45 -51.48 9.86
CA ILE A 9 -18.44 -50.47 10.26
C ILE A 9 -17.77 -49.37 11.10
N ALA A 10 -16.68 -49.67 11.84
CA ALA A 10 -15.95 -48.67 12.62
C ALA A 10 -15.08 -47.73 11.78
N VAL A 11 -14.67 -48.13 10.56
CA VAL A 11 -13.84 -47.31 9.65
C VAL A 11 -14.68 -46.30 8.85
N VAL A 12 -15.98 -46.62 8.62
CA VAL A 12 -16.88 -45.68 7.87
C VAL A 12 -17.44 -44.57 8.78
N ALA A 13 -17.44 -44.76 10.11
CA ALA A 13 -17.91 -43.70 11.03
C ALA A 13 -16.88 -42.59 11.33
N PHE A 14 -15.62 -42.75 10.89
CA PHE A 14 -14.57 -41.75 11.16
C PHE A 14 -14.38 -40.70 10.03
N PHE A 15 -15.14 -40.82 8.93
CA PHE A 15 -15.07 -39.88 7.79
C PHE A 15 -16.25 -38.91 7.69
N GLN A 16 -17.11 -38.84 8.71
CA GLN A 16 -18.01 -37.70 8.86
C GLN A 16 -17.37 -36.68 9.81
N ALA A 17 -16.23 -36.13 9.42
CA ALA A 17 -15.84 -34.83 9.96
C ALA A 17 -17.01 -33.86 9.65
N PRO A 18 -17.58 -33.15 10.66
CA PRO A 18 -18.56 -32.13 10.39
C PRO A 18 -17.88 -31.20 9.38
N GLY A 19 -18.52 -31.05 8.21
CA GLY A 19 -18.00 -30.17 7.20
C GLY A 19 -17.67 -28.83 7.88
N LEU A 20 -16.43 -28.41 7.79
CA LEU A 20 -16.04 -27.04 8.04
C LEU A 20 -16.87 -26.23 7.03
N ASN A 21 -18.11 -25.87 7.43
CA ASN A 21 -18.85 -24.82 6.76
C ASN A 21 -17.98 -23.60 6.90
N ALA A 22 -17.17 -23.32 5.88
CA ALA A 22 -16.59 -22.01 5.70
C ALA A 22 -17.78 -21.07 5.70
N ARG A 23 -18.07 -20.45 6.87
CA ARG A 23 -19.07 -19.40 6.96
C ARG A 23 -18.65 -18.39 5.93
N SER A 24 -19.47 -18.18 4.90
CA SER A 24 -19.28 -17.05 4.00
C SER A 24 -19.30 -15.83 4.92
N GLN A 25 -18.14 -15.19 5.03
CA GLN A 25 -18.01 -14.01 5.88
C GLN A 25 -18.93 -12.97 5.29
N ASP A 26 -19.92 -12.51 6.07
CA ASP A 26 -20.95 -11.59 5.62
C ASP A 26 -20.36 -10.16 5.53
N LEU A 27 -19.69 -9.88 4.42
CA LEU A 27 -19.10 -8.58 4.14
C LEU A 27 -20.20 -7.56 3.88
N ARG A 28 -20.36 -6.60 4.78
CA ARG A 28 -21.29 -5.48 4.65
C ARG A 28 -20.62 -4.32 3.94
N GLN A 29 -21.39 -3.64 3.10
CA GLN A 29 -20.91 -2.48 2.36
C GLN A 29 -21.99 -1.40 2.36
N TRP A 30 -21.57 -0.13 2.61
CA TRP A 30 -22.44 1.04 2.48
C TRP A 30 -21.62 2.29 2.16
N THR A 31 -22.33 3.37 1.81
CA THR A 31 -21.76 4.71 1.67
C THR A 31 -22.44 5.63 2.69
N THR A 32 -21.64 6.42 3.42
CA THR A 32 -22.16 7.41 4.37
C THR A 32 -22.72 8.63 3.63
N ALA A 33 -23.48 9.49 4.35
CA ALA A 33 -23.96 10.77 3.82
C ALA A 33 -22.82 11.69 3.34
N ALA A 34 -21.63 11.60 3.97
CA ALA A 34 -20.43 12.33 3.56
C ALA A 34 -19.70 11.71 2.36
N GLY A 35 -20.23 10.65 1.76
CA GLY A 35 -19.66 9.98 0.58
C GLY A 35 -18.53 8.98 0.90
N VAL A 36 -18.28 8.68 2.18
CA VAL A 36 -17.28 7.66 2.58
C VAL A 36 -17.80 6.27 2.22
N ARG A 37 -17.00 5.50 1.47
CA ARG A 37 -17.29 4.09 1.19
C ARG A 37 -16.78 3.23 2.33
N VAL A 38 -17.63 2.39 2.90
CA VAL A 38 -17.31 1.53 4.04
C VAL A 38 -17.45 0.06 3.66
N LEU A 39 -16.46 -0.72 4.03
CA LEU A 39 -16.46 -2.17 4.04
C LEU A 39 -16.37 -2.63 5.49
N PHE A 40 -17.25 -3.51 5.92
CA PHE A 40 -17.28 -4.01 7.30
C PHE A 40 -17.42 -5.52 7.32
N LEU A 41 -16.58 -6.14 8.14
CA LEU A 41 -16.64 -7.55 8.47
C LEU A 41 -16.68 -7.74 9.98
N SER A 42 -17.75 -8.36 10.49
CA SER A 42 -17.84 -8.72 11.90
C SER A 42 -16.94 -9.92 12.22
N ALA A 43 -16.07 -9.78 13.21
CA ALA A 43 -15.16 -10.81 13.72
C ALA A 43 -15.17 -10.74 15.26
N PRO A 44 -16.19 -11.35 15.92
CA PRO A 44 -16.44 -11.16 17.37
C PRO A 44 -15.51 -12.00 18.26
N GLU A 45 -14.67 -12.85 17.71
CA GLU A 45 -13.83 -13.81 18.45
C GLU A 45 -12.80 -13.14 19.35
N ILE A 46 -12.33 -11.95 18.96
CA ILE A 46 -11.35 -11.18 19.72
C ILE A 46 -11.93 -9.77 19.95
N PRO A 47 -11.92 -9.23 21.19
CA PRO A 47 -12.52 -7.93 21.51
C PRO A 47 -11.68 -6.75 21.00
N MET A 48 -11.41 -6.74 19.72
CA MET A 48 -10.60 -5.74 19.02
C MET A 48 -11.28 -5.28 17.73
N VAL A 49 -10.89 -4.11 17.25
CA VAL A 49 -11.34 -3.52 15.99
C VAL A 49 -10.13 -3.01 15.21
N ASP A 50 -9.97 -3.52 14.01
CA ASP A 50 -9.02 -3.02 13.03
C ASP A 50 -9.71 -2.11 12.03
N VAL A 51 -9.13 -0.96 11.78
CA VAL A 51 -9.58 0.03 10.80
C VAL A 51 -8.47 0.37 9.84
N ALA A 52 -8.77 0.36 8.56
CA ALA A 52 -7.92 0.93 7.52
C ALA A 52 -8.70 2.03 6.79
N ILE A 53 -8.13 3.22 6.74
CA ILE A 53 -8.67 4.37 6.01
C ILE A 53 -7.74 4.64 4.83
N ASP A 54 -8.20 4.39 3.62
CA ASP A 54 -7.51 4.72 2.38
C ASP A 54 -8.03 6.05 1.84
N VAL A 55 -7.12 6.93 1.51
CA VAL A 55 -7.38 8.25 0.94
C VAL A 55 -6.77 8.33 -0.46
N ASP A 56 -7.51 8.79 -1.45
CA ASP A 56 -6.98 9.05 -2.80
C ASP A 56 -6.12 10.33 -2.79
N ALA A 57 -4.97 10.25 -2.08
CA ALA A 57 -4.03 11.33 -1.80
C ALA A 57 -2.57 10.84 -1.89
N GLY A 58 -2.28 9.98 -2.86
CA GLY A 58 -0.93 9.47 -3.10
C GLY A 58 -0.02 10.46 -3.81
N SER A 59 1.25 10.08 -3.98
CA SER A 59 2.27 10.96 -4.58
C SER A 59 2.02 11.29 -6.06
N ARG A 60 1.17 10.53 -6.76
CA ARG A 60 0.77 10.88 -8.14
C ARG A 60 0.08 12.24 -8.29
N TRP A 61 -0.43 12.79 -7.18
CA TRP A 61 -1.10 14.08 -7.15
C TRP A 61 -0.18 15.26 -6.83
N GLU A 62 1.10 14.99 -6.56
CA GLU A 62 2.09 15.99 -6.23
C GLU A 62 2.52 16.78 -7.46
N PRO A 63 2.72 18.11 -7.37
CA PRO A 63 3.48 18.84 -8.36
C PRO A 63 4.92 18.34 -8.42
N ALA A 64 5.50 18.17 -9.61
CA ALA A 64 6.86 17.67 -9.78
C ALA A 64 7.91 18.45 -8.95
N ALA A 65 7.76 19.77 -8.86
CA ALA A 65 8.64 20.65 -8.07
C ALA A 65 8.48 20.46 -6.54
N ARG A 66 7.50 19.68 -6.09
CA ARG A 66 7.16 19.39 -4.69
C ARG A 66 7.07 17.89 -4.45
N ALA A 67 7.79 17.09 -5.22
CA ALA A 67 7.81 15.63 -5.03
C ALA A 67 8.22 15.30 -3.58
N GLY A 68 7.42 14.47 -2.89
CA GLY A 68 7.49 14.18 -1.46
C GLY A 68 6.41 14.89 -0.63
N LEU A 69 5.56 15.72 -1.25
CA LEU A 69 4.52 16.50 -0.56
C LEU A 69 3.47 15.60 0.12
N ALA A 70 2.96 14.57 -0.56
CA ALA A 70 1.99 13.65 0.03
C ALA A 70 2.57 12.91 1.25
N THR A 71 3.82 12.47 1.15
CA THR A 71 4.55 11.84 2.26
C THR A 71 4.73 12.82 3.41
N MET A 72 5.06 14.08 3.12
CA MET A 72 5.21 15.12 4.14
C MET A 72 3.87 15.42 4.83
N VAL A 73 2.76 15.53 4.10
CA VAL A 73 1.42 15.66 4.70
C VAL A 73 1.14 14.49 5.64
N GLY A 74 1.30 13.24 5.19
CA GLY A 74 1.09 12.06 6.03
C GLY A 74 1.98 12.05 7.30
N ALA A 75 3.24 12.46 7.18
CA ALA A 75 4.17 12.57 8.31
C ALA A 75 3.77 13.66 9.31
N MET A 76 3.16 14.73 8.85
CA MET A 76 2.79 15.89 9.67
C MET A 76 1.45 15.73 10.40
N LEU A 77 0.52 14.85 9.94
CA LEU A 77 -0.77 14.64 10.61
C LEU A 77 -0.63 14.34 12.13
N PRO A 78 0.25 13.43 12.59
CA PRO A 78 0.39 13.12 14.00
C PRO A 78 1.27 14.12 14.76
N ARG A 79 1.70 15.22 14.14
CA ARG A 79 2.65 16.18 14.75
C ARG A 79 2.01 17.38 15.43
N GLY A 80 0.70 17.53 15.29
CA GLY A 80 -0.05 18.59 15.93
C GLY A 80 -1.48 18.65 15.45
N ILE A 81 -2.39 18.93 16.36
CA ILE A 81 -3.82 19.18 16.09
C ILE A 81 -4.09 20.63 16.49
N ARG A 82 -4.71 21.41 15.62
CA ARG A 82 -5.13 22.78 15.90
C ARG A 82 -6.33 22.82 16.84
N ALA A 83 -6.50 23.93 17.56
CA ALA A 83 -7.73 24.18 18.30
C ALA A 83 -8.92 24.33 17.36
N ASN A 84 -10.07 23.85 17.79
CA ASN A 84 -11.34 24.00 17.06
C ASN A 84 -12.51 24.22 18.06
N GLY A 85 -13.02 25.45 18.15
CA GLY A 85 -14.04 25.83 19.13
C GLY A 85 -13.57 25.52 20.57
N PRO A 86 -14.34 24.72 21.34
CA PRO A 86 -13.98 24.35 22.71
C PRO A 86 -12.86 23.30 22.79
N MET A 87 -12.49 22.69 21.67
CA MET A 87 -11.48 21.64 21.64
C MET A 87 -10.08 22.24 21.59
N PRO A 88 -9.20 21.98 22.60
CA PRO A 88 -7.87 22.56 22.64
C PRO A 88 -6.98 22.00 21.53
N ALA A 89 -5.94 22.77 21.18
CA ALA A 89 -4.84 22.27 20.36
C ALA A 89 -4.08 21.17 21.12
N MET A 90 -3.44 20.27 20.37
CA MET A 90 -2.58 19.23 20.92
C MET A 90 -1.25 19.21 20.15
N ASN A 91 -0.15 19.12 20.88
CA ASN A 91 1.17 18.87 20.29
C ASN A 91 1.40 17.36 20.06
N GLU A 92 2.52 17.00 19.43
CA GLU A 92 2.84 15.61 19.08
C GLU A 92 2.96 14.68 20.31
N ILE A 93 3.42 15.19 21.45
CA ILE A 93 3.55 14.42 22.71
C ILE A 93 2.14 14.11 23.24
N GLN A 94 1.30 15.11 23.37
CA GLN A 94 -0.08 14.97 23.84
C GLN A 94 -0.90 14.02 22.95
N ILE A 95 -0.71 14.06 21.63
CA ILE A 95 -1.36 13.13 20.71
C ILE A 95 -0.87 11.70 20.96
N SER A 96 0.43 11.52 21.13
CA SER A 96 1.03 10.21 21.38
C SER A 96 0.57 9.61 22.71
N GLU A 97 0.57 10.41 23.78
CA GLU A 97 0.10 10.02 25.11
C GLU A 97 -1.39 9.65 25.09
N ALA A 98 -2.23 10.46 24.45
CA ALA A 98 -3.67 10.20 24.36
C ALA A 98 -3.99 8.89 23.63
N PHE A 99 -3.26 8.51 22.57
CA PHE A 99 -3.39 7.21 21.95
C PHE A 99 -2.84 6.07 22.82
N ALA A 100 -1.74 6.30 23.51
CA ALA A 100 -1.13 5.30 24.39
C ALA A 100 -2.05 4.96 25.59
N GLU A 101 -2.67 5.97 26.22
CA GLU A 101 -3.66 5.78 27.29
C GLU A 101 -4.85 4.92 26.86
N LEU A 102 -5.23 4.96 25.58
CA LEU A 102 -6.30 4.17 25.00
C LEU A 102 -5.81 2.79 24.50
N ALA A 103 -4.53 2.45 24.71
CA ALA A 103 -3.90 1.23 24.16
C ALA A 103 -4.08 1.07 22.64
N VAL A 104 -4.14 2.17 21.91
CA VAL A 104 -4.37 2.19 20.45
C VAL A 104 -3.05 2.02 19.71
N GLN A 105 -3.04 1.11 18.76
CA GLN A 105 -1.99 1.02 17.75
C GLN A 105 -2.43 1.77 16.48
N ARG A 106 -1.57 2.66 16.00
CA ARG A 106 -1.83 3.41 14.76
C ARG A 106 -0.66 3.35 13.82
N GLY A 107 -0.95 3.39 12.53
CA GLY A 107 0.04 3.45 11.47
C GLY A 107 -0.38 4.41 10.38
N GLY A 108 0.56 4.71 9.50
CA GLY A 108 0.30 5.51 8.31
C GLY A 108 1.24 5.14 7.19
N SER A 109 0.79 5.26 5.95
CA SER A 109 1.59 5.00 4.76
C SER A 109 1.18 5.94 3.63
N VAL A 110 2.13 6.23 2.75
CA VAL A 110 1.85 6.94 1.49
C VAL A 110 2.49 6.15 0.37
N SER A 111 1.70 5.88 -0.66
CA SER A 111 2.11 5.21 -1.89
C SER A 111 1.92 6.14 -3.09
N LEU A 112 2.15 5.63 -4.28
CA LEU A 112 1.90 6.37 -5.51
C LEU A 112 0.44 6.80 -5.65
N ASP A 113 -0.51 5.92 -5.30
CA ASP A 113 -1.95 6.16 -5.50
C ASP A 113 -2.67 6.66 -4.25
N ARG A 114 -2.22 6.27 -3.06
CA ARG A 114 -3.00 6.46 -1.83
C ARG A 114 -2.14 6.91 -0.66
N ALA A 115 -2.77 7.69 0.22
CA ALA A 115 -2.37 7.77 1.62
C ALA A 115 -3.24 6.82 2.43
N GLY A 116 -2.69 6.19 3.47
CA GLY A 116 -3.41 5.26 4.32
C GLY A 116 -3.18 5.57 5.79
N ILE A 117 -4.20 5.36 6.61
CA ILE A 117 -4.10 5.36 8.07
C ILE A 117 -4.68 4.04 8.58
N THR A 118 -4.00 3.42 9.51
CA THR A 118 -4.49 2.23 10.21
C THR A 118 -4.67 2.53 11.69
N LEU A 119 -5.70 1.94 12.28
CA LEU A 119 -6.01 2.03 13.69
C LEU A 119 -6.40 0.64 14.18
N ARG A 120 -5.81 0.17 15.27
CA ARG A 120 -6.26 -0.99 16.04
C ARG A 120 -6.61 -0.54 17.44
N THR A 121 -7.82 -0.85 17.89
CA THR A 121 -8.35 -0.46 19.19
C THR A 121 -9.15 -1.59 19.83
N LEU A 122 -9.42 -1.50 21.11
CA LEU A 122 -10.38 -2.40 21.77
C LEU A 122 -11.80 -2.14 21.26
N SER A 123 -12.65 -3.17 21.32
CA SER A 123 -14.08 -3.05 20.98
C SER A 123 -14.92 -2.37 22.06
N ASP A 124 -14.36 -2.09 23.24
CA ASP A 124 -14.99 -1.30 24.29
C ASP A 124 -15.49 0.03 23.74
N ALA A 125 -16.70 0.42 24.11
CA ALA A 125 -17.38 1.57 23.53
C ALA A 125 -16.66 2.88 23.83
N GLU A 126 -16.26 3.12 25.09
CA GLU A 126 -15.64 4.37 25.50
C GLU A 126 -14.25 4.53 24.85
N VAL A 127 -13.43 3.47 24.90
CA VAL A 127 -12.09 3.46 24.28
C VAL A 127 -12.18 3.73 22.79
N ARG A 128 -13.06 2.99 22.10
CA ARG A 128 -13.28 3.11 20.65
C ARG A 128 -13.73 4.49 20.23
N GLU A 129 -14.69 5.08 20.95
CA GLU A 129 -15.21 6.42 20.65
C GLU A 129 -14.16 7.51 20.87
N ARG A 130 -13.39 7.44 21.96
CA ARG A 130 -12.30 8.36 22.22
C ARG A 130 -11.22 8.26 21.15
N ALA A 131 -10.85 7.02 20.76
CA ALA A 131 -9.87 6.77 19.71
C ALA A 131 -10.36 7.32 18.35
N ALA A 132 -11.64 7.11 18.00
CA ALA A 132 -12.22 7.61 16.76
C ALA A 132 -12.21 9.14 16.69
N ARG A 133 -12.65 9.81 17.74
CA ARG A 133 -12.65 11.29 17.79
C ARG A 133 -11.26 11.89 17.72
N LEU A 134 -10.28 11.28 18.42
CA LEU A 134 -8.90 11.73 18.36
C LEU A 134 -8.32 11.54 16.95
N LEU A 135 -8.55 10.38 16.32
CA LEU A 135 -8.13 10.12 14.96
C LEU A 135 -8.79 11.08 13.96
N SER A 136 -10.08 11.36 14.13
CA SER A 136 -10.83 12.33 13.31
C SER A 136 -10.16 13.70 13.34
N ARG A 137 -9.85 14.21 14.54
CA ARG A 137 -9.15 15.49 14.70
C ARG A 137 -7.76 15.47 14.06
N MET A 138 -7.01 14.40 14.28
CA MET A 138 -5.68 14.25 13.67
C MET A 138 -5.75 14.27 12.13
N MET A 139 -6.78 13.67 11.54
CA MET A 139 -6.98 13.65 10.08
C MET A 139 -7.42 15.00 9.51
N PHE A 140 -8.34 15.71 10.19
CA PHE A 140 -9.02 16.87 9.60
C PHE A 140 -8.63 18.21 10.20
N GLU A 141 -7.93 18.22 11.34
CA GLU A 141 -7.49 19.42 12.05
C GLU A 141 -5.97 19.47 12.26
N PRO A 142 -5.13 19.06 11.28
CA PRO A 142 -3.67 19.12 11.49
C PRO A 142 -3.20 20.57 11.66
N ALA A 143 -2.23 20.77 12.55
CA ALA A 143 -1.68 22.09 12.84
C ALA A 143 -0.68 22.58 11.79
N PHE A 144 0.04 21.67 11.13
CA PHE A 144 1.10 21.96 10.15
C PHE A 144 2.09 23.04 10.64
N ASP A 145 2.64 22.83 11.87
CA ASP A 145 3.59 23.77 12.48
C ASP A 145 4.86 23.90 11.64
N GLN A 146 5.31 25.16 11.45
CA GLN A 146 6.46 25.51 10.62
C GLN A 146 7.77 24.93 11.15
N ALA A 147 7.99 24.95 12.47
CA ALA A 147 9.24 24.47 13.08
C ALA A 147 9.31 22.93 12.96
N ILE A 148 8.19 22.27 13.17
CA ILE A 148 8.08 20.82 13.00
C ILE A 148 8.28 20.43 11.53
N LEU A 149 7.71 21.18 10.58
CA LEU A 149 7.95 20.97 9.16
C LEU A 149 9.43 21.04 8.82
N GLN A 150 10.17 22.03 9.33
CA GLN A 150 11.61 22.14 9.07
C GLN A 150 12.37 20.92 9.61
N ARG A 151 12.04 20.45 10.80
CA ARG A 151 12.63 19.23 11.39
C ARG A 151 12.36 18.00 10.50
N GLU A 152 11.13 17.78 10.08
CA GLU A 152 10.76 16.63 9.25
C GLU A 152 11.38 16.70 7.82
N LYS A 153 11.53 17.90 7.24
CA LYS A 153 12.26 18.12 5.98
C LYS A 153 13.72 17.70 6.11
N LEU A 154 14.41 18.14 7.16
CA LEU A 154 15.82 17.77 7.40
C LEU A 154 15.97 16.25 7.54
N ARG A 155 15.08 15.60 8.31
CA ARG A 155 15.07 14.14 8.48
C ARG A 155 14.83 13.42 7.17
N THR A 156 13.85 13.85 6.39
CA THR A 156 13.51 13.26 5.10
C THR A 156 14.63 13.44 4.09
N ALA A 157 15.21 14.63 3.99
CA ALA A 157 16.33 14.91 3.10
C ALA A 157 17.58 14.07 3.44
N ALA A 158 17.86 13.86 4.75
CA ALA A 158 18.96 12.99 5.19
C ALA A 158 18.72 11.54 4.74
N GLY A 159 17.52 10.99 4.95
CA GLY A 159 17.16 9.64 4.50
C GLY A 159 17.20 9.48 2.98
N LEU A 160 16.80 10.51 2.22
CA LEU A 160 16.92 10.51 0.76
C LEU A 160 18.39 10.48 0.29
N ARG A 161 19.28 11.26 0.92
CA ARG A 161 20.73 11.23 0.60
C ARG A 161 21.31 9.86 0.92
N GLU A 162 21.00 9.29 2.08
CA GLU A 162 21.43 7.96 2.46
C GLU A 162 20.93 6.91 1.45
N SER A 163 19.66 6.95 1.04
CA SER A 163 19.10 6.03 0.05
C SER A 163 19.85 6.06 -1.29
N MET A 164 20.44 7.18 -1.64
CA MET A 164 21.24 7.33 -2.87
C MET A 164 22.66 6.76 -2.76
N THR A 165 23.09 6.29 -1.60
CA THR A 165 24.32 5.48 -1.43
C THR A 165 24.05 3.98 -1.57
N GLN A 166 22.80 3.56 -1.64
CA GLN A 166 22.40 2.16 -1.73
C GLN A 166 22.18 1.74 -3.20
N PRO A 167 22.95 0.79 -3.74
CA PRO A 167 22.86 0.42 -5.15
C PRO A 167 21.47 -0.09 -5.56
N GLN A 168 20.77 -0.80 -4.66
CA GLN A 168 19.40 -1.24 -4.89
C GLN A 168 18.46 -0.05 -5.09
N SER A 169 18.52 0.97 -4.22
CA SER A 169 17.69 2.17 -4.30
C SER A 169 17.95 2.95 -5.59
N ILE A 170 19.24 3.09 -5.97
CA ILE A 170 19.65 3.75 -7.21
C ILE A 170 19.06 3.03 -8.42
N ALA A 171 19.19 1.69 -8.48
CA ALA A 171 18.70 0.88 -9.58
C ALA A 171 17.17 0.91 -9.69
N THR A 172 16.46 0.80 -8.55
CA THR A 172 15.00 0.89 -8.51
C THR A 172 14.50 2.26 -8.99
N LYS A 173 15.13 3.33 -8.52
CA LYS A 173 14.78 4.70 -8.96
C LYS A 173 15.01 4.90 -10.46
N ALA A 174 16.12 4.36 -10.98
CA ALA A 174 16.42 4.42 -12.40
C ALA A 174 15.40 3.66 -13.25
N LEU A 175 14.97 2.47 -12.80
CA LEU A 175 13.91 1.69 -13.44
C LEU A 175 12.60 2.49 -13.52
N TRP A 176 12.11 3.02 -12.41
CA TRP A 176 10.86 3.77 -12.37
C TRP A 176 10.88 5.00 -13.28
N ARG A 177 11.98 5.76 -13.30
CA ARG A 177 12.15 6.87 -14.23
C ARG A 177 12.16 6.43 -15.70
N ALA A 178 12.78 5.28 -15.99
CA ALA A 178 12.83 4.75 -17.35
C ALA A 178 11.45 4.25 -17.82
N LEU A 179 10.67 3.62 -16.93
CA LEU A 179 9.33 3.13 -17.24
C LEU A 179 8.30 4.28 -17.38
N TYR A 180 8.42 5.32 -16.57
CA TYR A 180 7.43 6.41 -16.44
C TYR A 180 8.03 7.81 -16.62
N PRO A 181 8.72 8.11 -17.74
CA PRO A 181 9.55 9.33 -17.87
C PRO A 181 8.78 10.64 -17.79
N ALA A 182 7.52 10.66 -18.22
CA ALA A 182 6.66 11.85 -18.22
C ALA A 182 5.39 11.66 -17.38
N HIS A 183 5.34 10.60 -16.57
CA HIS A 183 4.19 10.26 -15.76
C HIS A 183 4.50 10.47 -14.27
N PRO A 184 3.52 10.86 -13.43
CA PRO A 184 3.73 11.02 -11.99
C PRO A 184 4.32 9.80 -11.28
N TYR A 185 4.10 8.58 -11.78
CA TYR A 185 4.72 7.37 -11.22
C TYR A 185 6.25 7.34 -11.34
N GLY A 186 6.81 8.06 -12.29
CA GLY A 186 8.25 8.22 -12.44
C GLY A 186 8.86 9.36 -11.63
N GLN A 187 8.01 10.23 -11.04
CA GLN A 187 8.47 11.31 -10.18
C GLN A 187 9.01 10.75 -8.87
N GLN A 188 10.06 11.35 -8.38
CA GLN A 188 10.70 10.90 -7.15
C GLN A 188 11.11 12.09 -6.30
N ALA A 189 10.86 11.97 -5.01
CA ALA A 189 11.35 12.95 -4.05
C ALA A 189 12.87 13.04 -4.08
N ALA A 190 13.37 14.25 -4.00
CA ALA A 190 14.77 14.61 -3.86
C ALA A 190 14.92 15.61 -2.71
N PRO A 191 16.12 15.76 -2.12
CA PRO A 191 16.33 16.75 -1.07
C PRO A 191 15.84 18.16 -1.46
N GLU A 192 16.04 18.55 -2.72
CA GLU A 192 15.67 19.86 -3.25
C GLU A 192 14.16 20.03 -3.36
N THR A 193 13.42 19.00 -3.82
CA THR A 193 11.96 19.05 -3.91
C THR A 193 11.30 19.05 -2.54
N VAL A 194 11.87 18.30 -1.57
CA VAL A 194 11.42 18.29 -0.18
C VAL A 194 11.71 19.64 0.50
N ASP A 195 12.88 20.23 0.26
CA ASP A 195 13.25 21.53 0.80
C ASP A 195 12.31 22.65 0.29
N ALA A 196 11.86 22.52 -0.93
CA ALA A 196 10.93 23.49 -1.55
C ALA A 196 9.49 23.44 -0.99
N ILE A 197 9.11 22.42 -0.17
CA ILE A 197 7.76 22.30 0.41
C ILE A 197 7.57 23.34 1.52
N GLY A 198 6.50 24.12 1.43
CA GLY A 198 6.06 25.08 2.46
C GLY A 198 4.80 24.61 3.19
N VAL A 199 4.46 25.29 4.30
CA VAL A 199 3.21 25.01 5.05
C VAL A 199 1.99 25.21 4.16
N ASP A 200 1.98 26.22 3.29
CA ASP A 200 0.87 26.47 2.36
C ASP A 200 0.69 25.32 1.37
N ASP A 201 1.77 24.64 0.97
CA ASP A 201 1.66 23.47 0.10
C ASP A 201 0.98 22.29 0.83
N LEU A 202 1.33 22.08 2.13
CA LEU A 202 0.68 21.08 2.97
C LEU A 202 -0.81 21.37 3.13
N ILE A 203 -1.17 22.60 3.46
CA ILE A 203 -2.56 23.03 3.67
C ILE A 203 -3.37 22.81 2.38
N ARG A 204 -2.87 23.30 1.23
CA ARG A 204 -3.56 23.15 -0.05
C ARG A 204 -3.75 21.69 -0.44
N PHE A 205 -2.69 20.87 -0.32
CA PHE A 205 -2.76 19.44 -0.64
C PHE A 205 -3.75 18.71 0.28
N HIS A 206 -3.69 19.00 1.58
CA HIS A 206 -4.59 18.42 2.56
C HIS A 206 -6.05 18.80 2.27
N GLN A 207 -6.35 20.06 2.07
CA GLN A 207 -7.70 20.55 1.75
C GLN A 207 -8.25 19.95 0.45
N GLN A 208 -7.40 19.75 -0.55
CA GLN A 208 -7.81 19.24 -1.86
C GLN A 208 -8.04 17.72 -1.85
N TYR A 209 -7.23 16.96 -1.14
CA TYR A 209 -7.22 15.50 -1.27
C TYR A 209 -7.74 14.75 -0.03
N TRP A 210 -7.64 15.31 1.18
CA TRP A 210 -8.10 14.69 2.41
C TRP A 210 -9.57 14.99 2.69
N GLN A 211 -10.44 14.62 1.75
CA GLN A 211 -11.88 14.82 1.83
C GLN A 211 -12.60 13.49 2.06
N ALA A 212 -13.68 13.50 2.85
CA ALA A 212 -14.44 12.31 3.22
C ALA A 212 -14.92 11.48 2.00
N ASN A 213 -15.41 12.14 0.95
CA ASN A 213 -15.86 11.50 -0.30
C ASN A 213 -14.73 10.87 -1.13
N ARG A 214 -13.45 11.14 -0.81
CA ARG A 214 -12.27 10.51 -1.40
C ARG A 214 -11.73 9.36 -0.56
N MET A 215 -12.42 9.02 0.53
CA MET A 215 -11.98 8.01 1.50
C MET A 215 -12.76 6.71 1.38
N ARG A 216 -12.06 5.63 1.68
CA ARG A 216 -12.61 4.30 1.91
C ARG A 216 -12.20 3.85 3.30
N VAL A 217 -13.14 3.31 4.05
CA VAL A 217 -12.90 2.73 5.36
C VAL A 217 -13.16 1.24 5.29
N THR A 218 -12.20 0.46 5.75
CA THR A 218 -12.37 -0.98 5.96
C THR A 218 -12.30 -1.25 7.45
N ILE A 219 -13.29 -1.96 7.99
CA ILE A 219 -13.38 -2.31 9.42
C ILE A 219 -13.52 -3.82 9.54
N VAL A 220 -12.68 -4.41 10.37
CA VAL A 220 -12.79 -5.82 10.78
C VAL A 220 -12.72 -5.88 12.30
N GLY A 221 -13.65 -6.56 12.97
CA GLY A 221 -13.56 -6.71 14.42
C GLY A 221 -14.87 -7.01 15.13
N ALA A 222 -14.81 -7.00 16.45
CA ALA A 222 -15.89 -7.37 17.35
C ALA A 222 -16.92 -6.23 17.48
N LEU A 223 -17.62 -5.95 16.38
CA LEU A 223 -18.70 -4.97 16.30
C LEU A 223 -19.93 -5.59 15.63
N THR A 224 -21.11 -5.10 16.00
CA THR A 224 -22.32 -5.21 15.18
C THR A 224 -22.30 -4.18 14.06
N GLU A 225 -23.09 -4.36 13.01
CA GLU A 225 -23.19 -3.36 11.92
C GLU A 225 -23.62 -1.97 12.45
N ALA A 226 -24.59 -1.92 13.39
CA ALA A 226 -25.02 -0.66 14.00
C ALA A 226 -23.87 0.06 14.73
N GLN A 227 -23.06 -0.67 15.50
CA GLN A 227 -21.89 -0.12 16.16
C GLN A 227 -20.83 0.35 15.16
N ALA A 228 -20.62 -0.40 14.07
CA ALA A 228 -19.69 0.00 13.02
C ALA A 228 -20.13 1.28 12.30
N ARG A 229 -21.43 1.46 12.07
CA ARG A 229 -21.99 2.71 11.51
C ARG A 229 -21.74 3.91 12.41
N THR A 230 -22.09 3.82 13.70
CA THR A 230 -21.79 4.87 14.68
C THR A 230 -20.30 5.17 14.79
N PHE A 231 -19.46 4.14 14.76
CA PHE A 231 -18.01 4.30 14.81
C PHE A 231 -17.47 5.06 13.61
N VAL A 232 -17.97 4.79 12.40
CA VAL A 232 -17.60 5.56 11.19
C VAL A 232 -18.03 7.03 11.33
N GLU A 233 -19.22 7.33 11.84
CA GLU A 233 -19.65 8.71 12.08
C GLU A 233 -18.69 9.45 13.01
N GLN A 234 -18.20 8.78 14.05
CA GLN A 234 -17.21 9.35 14.98
C GLN A 234 -15.84 9.55 14.32
N LEU A 235 -15.38 8.62 13.47
CA LEU A 235 -14.15 8.75 12.70
C LEU A 235 -14.15 9.95 11.76
N PHE A 236 -15.30 10.46 11.39
CA PHE A 236 -15.47 11.60 10.49
C PHE A 236 -16.11 12.82 11.17
N SER A 237 -16.18 12.83 12.50
CA SER A 237 -16.84 13.91 13.28
C SER A 237 -16.18 15.28 13.11
N ALA A 238 -14.88 15.34 12.84
CA ALA A 238 -14.16 16.59 12.58
C ALA A 238 -14.02 16.89 11.07
N ALA A 239 -14.58 16.05 10.19
CA ALA A 239 -14.53 16.32 8.76
C ALA A 239 -15.29 17.61 8.42
N PRO A 240 -14.73 18.46 7.52
CA PRO A 240 -15.43 19.67 7.12
C PRO A 240 -16.81 19.35 6.54
N THR A 241 -17.85 19.91 7.13
CA THR A 241 -19.20 19.87 6.56
C THR A 241 -19.24 20.87 5.41
N ASN A 242 -19.40 20.39 4.18
CA ASN A 242 -19.60 21.30 3.06
C ASN A 242 -21.09 21.68 2.99
N PRO A 243 -21.48 22.90 3.39
CA PRO A 243 -22.87 23.33 3.38
C PRO A 243 -23.48 23.40 1.97
N ALA A 244 -22.68 23.28 0.93
CA ALA A 244 -23.12 23.37 -0.48
C ALA A 244 -23.51 22.01 -1.08
N THR A 245 -23.46 20.91 -0.36
CA THR A 245 -23.71 19.59 -0.94
C THR A 245 -24.90 18.84 -0.34
N GLY A 246 -26.06 19.47 -0.38
CA GLY A 246 -27.31 18.75 -0.65
C GLY A 246 -27.37 18.22 -2.09
N ALA A 247 -26.38 18.48 -2.91
CA ALA A 247 -26.17 17.93 -4.24
C ALA A 247 -24.96 17.00 -4.20
N GLN A 248 -25.13 15.79 -4.73
CA GLN A 248 -24.03 14.90 -5.11
C GLN A 248 -22.97 15.74 -5.83
N THR A 249 -21.92 16.18 -5.11
CA THR A 249 -20.76 16.70 -5.79
C THR A 249 -20.23 15.53 -6.60
N HIS A 250 -20.50 15.56 -7.90
CA HIS A 250 -19.70 14.84 -8.87
C HIS A 250 -18.25 15.01 -8.42
N MET A 251 -17.60 13.89 -8.06
CA MET A 251 -16.15 13.89 -7.97
C MET A 251 -15.68 14.64 -9.22
N PRO A 252 -14.87 15.71 -9.10
CA PRO A 252 -14.24 16.28 -10.28
C PRO A 252 -13.71 15.09 -11.06
N SER A 253 -14.10 14.98 -12.32
CA SER A 253 -13.79 13.82 -13.16
C SER A 253 -12.33 13.50 -12.87
N ARG A 254 -12.05 12.26 -12.46
CA ARG A 254 -10.68 11.84 -12.16
C ARG A 254 -9.86 12.26 -13.35
N GLN A 255 -9.18 13.38 -13.26
CA GLN A 255 -8.15 13.73 -14.23
C GLN A 255 -7.06 12.73 -13.94
N HIS A 256 -7.22 11.52 -14.49
CA HIS A 256 -6.13 10.59 -14.50
C HIS A 256 -4.96 11.28 -15.19
N PRO A 257 -3.75 11.19 -14.65
CA PRO A 257 -2.57 11.60 -15.40
C PRO A 257 -2.65 10.99 -16.80
N ALA A 258 -2.12 11.70 -17.80
CA ALA A 258 -2.18 11.28 -19.20
C ALA A 258 -1.83 9.78 -19.32
N ALA A 259 -2.50 9.10 -20.26
CA ALA A 259 -2.28 7.68 -20.50
C ALA A 259 -0.78 7.39 -20.71
N LEU A 260 -0.33 6.27 -20.16
CA LEU A 260 1.06 5.83 -20.29
C LEU A 260 1.47 5.72 -21.77
N ASN A 261 2.40 6.54 -22.20
CA ASN A 261 3.10 6.33 -23.46
C ASN A 261 4.13 5.22 -23.27
N VAL A 262 3.78 4.02 -23.72
CA VAL A 262 4.71 2.89 -23.76
C VAL A 262 5.89 3.24 -24.66
N ARG A 263 7.12 3.11 -24.15
CA ARG A 263 8.30 3.36 -24.99
C ARG A 263 8.39 2.33 -26.13
N PRO A 264 8.64 2.76 -27.35
CA PRO A 264 8.72 1.85 -28.50
C PRO A 264 10.03 1.02 -28.51
N SER A 265 11.02 1.32 -27.68
CA SER A 265 12.32 0.66 -27.64
C SER A 265 12.79 0.35 -26.23
N ALA A 266 13.50 -0.78 -26.09
CA ALA A 266 14.15 -1.16 -24.83
C ALA A 266 15.26 -0.16 -24.45
N VAL A 267 15.34 0.16 -23.16
CA VAL A 267 16.39 0.99 -22.58
C VAL A 267 17.26 0.11 -21.69
N ARG A 268 18.57 0.14 -21.89
CA ARG A 268 19.53 -0.51 -21.01
C ARG A 268 20.42 0.56 -20.37
N GLN A 269 20.48 0.57 -19.05
CA GLN A 269 21.27 1.53 -18.29
C GLN A 269 22.20 0.77 -17.32
N ALA A 270 23.51 1.04 -17.39
CA ALA A 270 24.48 0.57 -16.42
C ALA A 270 24.93 1.75 -15.55
N ILE A 271 24.82 1.60 -14.24
CA ILE A 271 25.21 2.62 -13.25
C ILE A 271 26.37 2.07 -12.44
N ALA A 272 27.55 2.72 -12.55
CA ALA A 272 28.72 2.32 -11.79
C ALA A 272 28.53 2.60 -10.30
N HIS A 273 28.91 1.61 -9.46
CA HIS A 273 28.86 1.73 -8.01
C HIS A 273 30.02 0.94 -7.37
N PRO A 274 30.65 1.42 -6.26
CA PRO A 274 31.77 0.74 -5.59
C PRO A 274 31.40 -0.57 -4.88
N ALA A 275 30.11 -0.85 -4.60
CA ALA A 275 29.68 -2.08 -3.94
C ALA A 275 30.19 -3.33 -4.66
N SER A 276 30.43 -4.42 -3.90
CA SER A 276 30.91 -5.72 -4.43
C SER A 276 29.85 -6.48 -5.21
N GLN A 277 28.59 -6.14 -5.05
CA GLN A 277 27.45 -6.79 -5.70
C GLN A 277 26.77 -5.86 -6.70
N SER A 278 26.20 -6.45 -7.76
CA SER A 278 25.36 -5.79 -8.75
C SER A 278 23.89 -6.08 -8.45
N HIS A 279 23.06 -5.05 -8.52
CA HIS A 279 21.59 -5.15 -8.45
C HIS A 279 21.04 -5.02 -9.87
N LEU A 280 20.39 -6.06 -10.34
CA LEU A 280 19.77 -6.11 -11.66
C LEU A 280 18.28 -5.90 -11.53
N TRP A 281 17.75 -5.00 -12.32
CA TRP A 281 16.33 -4.73 -12.45
C TRP A 281 15.94 -4.77 -13.91
N LEU A 282 14.91 -5.53 -14.22
CA LEU A 282 14.27 -5.62 -15.51
C LEU A 282 12.79 -5.29 -15.32
N GLY A 283 12.24 -4.45 -16.17
CA GLY A 283 10.84 -4.05 -16.02
C GLY A 283 10.23 -3.59 -17.32
N LEU A 284 8.91 -3.70 -17.37
CA LEU A 284 8.06 -3.18 -18.45
C LEU A 284 6.74 -2.67 -17.85
N PRO A 285 6.04 -1.75 -18.53
CA PRO A 285 4.67 -1.40 -18.14
C PRO A 285 3.81 -2.67 -18.14
N GLY A 286 3.13 -2.91 -17.03
CA GLY A 286 2.27 -4.08 -16.81
C GLY A 286 0.80 -3.70 -16.88
N ILE A 287 0.05 -3.98 -15.81
CA ILE A 287 -1.41 -3.87 -15.77
C ILE A 287 -1.89 -2.90 -14.69
N ALA A 288 -3.11 -2.38 -14.87
CA ALA A 288 -3.84 -1.68 -13.82
C ALA A 288 -4.47 -2.67 -12.82
N ARG A 289 -4.91 -2.17 -11.67
CA ARG A 289 -5.50 -3.01 -10.62
C ARG A 289 -6.84 -3.64 -11.00
N ASP A 290 -7.58 -3.00 -11.88
CA ASP A 290 -8.89 -3.42 -12.38
C ASP A 290 -8.82 -4.17 -13.74
N ASP A 291 -7.61 -4.53 -14.18
CA ASP A 291 -7.39 -5.31 -15.39
C ASP A 291 -8.04 -6.70 -15.25
N PRO A 292 -8.83 -7.16 -16.25
CA PRO A 292 -9.50 -8.47 -16.21
C PRO A 292 -8.52 -9.64 -16.08
N ASP A 293 -7.29 -9.51 -16.59
CA ASP A 293 -6.27 -10.56 -16.54
C ASP A 293 -5.49 -10.59 -15.21
N PHE A 294 -5.81 -9.71 -14.26
CA PHE A 294 -5.08 -9.58 -12.98
C PHE A 294 -4.89 -10.93 -12.27
N PHE A 295 -5.93 -11.73 -12.14
CA PHE A 295 -5.83 -13.00 -11.41
C PHE A 295 -5.04 -14.05 -12.21
N ALA A 296 -5.23 -14.15 -13.52
CA ALA A 296 -4.48 -15.05 -14.37
C ALA A 296 -2.98 -14.72 -14.35
N LEU A 297 -2.64 -13.43 -14.47
CA LEU A 297 -1.26 -12.95 -14.40
C LEU A 297 -0.65 -13.13 -13.00
N THR A 298 -1.45 -13.06 -11.93
CA THR A 298 -0.98 -13.35 -10.56
C THR A 298 -0.54 -14.81 -10.44
N VAL A 299 -1.35 -15.76 -10.96
CA VAL A 299 -0.99 -17.19 -10.98
C VAL A 299 0.24 -17.42 -11.85
N GLY A 300 0.27 -16.88 -13.06
CA GLY A 300 1.43 -17.00 -13.95
C GLY A 300 2.71 -16.43 -13.34
N ASN A 301 2.61 -15.28 -12.66
CA ASN A 301 3.75 -14.69 -11.98
C ASN A 301 4.22 -15.52 -10.77
N TYR A 302 3.31 -16.17 -10.04
CA TYR A 302 3.66 -17.08 -8.95
C TYR A 302 4.60 -18.18 -9.46
N ILE A 303 4.27 -18.79 -10.59
CA ILE A 303 5.07 -19.83 -11.23
C ILE A 303 6.40 -19.26 -11.74
N LEU A 304 6.40 -18.07 -12.36
CA LEU A 304 7.61 -17.48 -12.93
C LEU A 304 8.63 -17.09 -11.86
N GLY A 305 8.24 -16.28 -10.88
CA GLY A 305 9.19 -15.74 -9.89
C GLY A 305 8.56 -15.28 -8.58
N GLY A 306 7.22 -15.22 -8.48
CA GLY A 306 6.51 -14.80 -7.28
C GLY A 306 6.38 -15.87 -6.19
N GLY A 307 6.49 -17.14 -6.55
CA GLY A 307 6.33 -18.31 -5.66
C GLY A 307 7.56 -18.69 -4.84
N GLY A 308 8.59 -17.84 -4.80
CA GLY A 308 9.80 -18.10 -4.03
C GLY A 308 10.52 -19.37 -4.50
N PHE A 309 10.74 -20.33 -3.61
CA PHE A 309 11.53 -21.55 -3.89
C PHE A 309 10.95 -22.46 -4.98
N VAL A 310 9.66 -22.41 -5.24
CA VAL A 310 9.02 -23.25 -6.25
C VAL A 310 8.96 -22.55 -7.63
N SER A 311 9.45 -21.34 -7.75
CA SER A 311 9.39 -20.57 -8.98
C SER A 311 10.53 -20.93 -9.95
N ARG A 312 10.25 -20.81 -11.26
CA ARG A 312 11.23 -21.07 -12.33
C ARG A 312 12.48 -20.20 -12.23
N LEU A 313 12.34 -18.92 -11.86
CA LEU A 313 13.49 -18.03 -11.67
C LEU A 313 14.41 -18.51 -10.54
N THR A 314 13.83 -18.93 -9.41
CA THR A 314 14.64 -19.45 -8.30
C THR A 314 15.33 -20.75 -8.69
N GLU A 315 14.65 -21.67 -9.34
CA GLU A 315 15.24 -22.91 -9.81
C GLU A 315 16.41 -22.66 -10.77
N GLU A 316 16.21 -21.81 -11.78
CA GLU A 316 17.24 -21.58 -12.81
C GLU A 316 18.43 -20.75 -12.33
N ILE A 317 18.18 -19.74 -11.49
CA ILE A 317 19.20 -18.75 -11.08
C ILE A 317 19.91 -19.19 -9.79
N ARG A 318 19.12 -19.65 -8.80
CA ARG A 318 19.67 -20.02 -7.50
C ARG A 318 20.07 -21.48 -7.44
N GLU A 319 19.12 -22.40 -7.66
CA GLU A 319 19.35 -23.84 -7.39
C GLU A 319 20.33 -24.45 -8.40
N LYS A 320 20.15 -24.20 -9.69
CA LYS A 320 20.99 -24.80 -10.75
C LYS A 320 22.35 -24.12 -10.92
N ARG A 321 22.45 -22.81 -10.66
CA ARG A 321 23.64 -22.02 -11.04
C ARG A 321 24.29 -21.25 -9.90
N GLY A 322 23.65 -21.09 -8.76
CA GLY A 322 24.17 -20.33 -7.62
C GLY A 322 24.55 -18.88 -7.98
N LEU A 323 23.80 -18.26 -8.90
CA LEU A 323 24.08 -16.90 -9.36
C LEU A 323 23.55 -15.85 -8.39
N SER A 324 22.47 -16.13 -7.70
CA SER A 324 21.86 -15.22 -6.73
C SER A 324 21.22 -16.01 -5.59
N TYR A 325 21.24 -15.45 -4.39
CA TYR A 325 20.48 -16.01 -3.26
C TYR A 325 18.99 -15.72 -3.37
N SER A 326 18.62 -14.56 -3.92
CA SER A 326 17.25 -14.13 -4.07
C SER A 326 17.00 -13.55 -5.46
N VAL A 327 15.98 -14.07 -6.10
CA VAL A 327 15.45 -13.58 -7.37
C VAL A 327 13.93 -13.60 -7.30
N PHE A 328 13.27 -12.61 -7.88
CA PHE A 328 11.83 -12.56 -7.92
C PHE A 328 11.29 -11.88 -9.18
N SER A 329 10.03 -12.13 -9.49
CA SER A 329 9.21 -11.32 -10.38
C SER A 329 7.93 -10.89 -9.67
N ALA A 330 7.41 -9.72 -10.04
CA ALA A 330 6.17 -9.17 -9.48
C ALA A 330 5.45 -8.26 -10.48
N PHE A 331 4.14 -8.35 -10.52
CA PHE A 331 3.29 -7.26 -10.97
C PHE A 331 3.03 -6.33 -9.79
N GLN A 332 3.14 -5.04 -10.01
CA GLN A 332 2.72 -4.01 -9.07
C GLN A 332 1.57 -3.20 -9.68
N PRO A 333 0.34 -3.74 -9.70
CA PRO A 333 -0.79 -3.06 -10.31
C PRO A 333 -1.17 -1.83 -9.50
N LEU A 334 -1.32 -0.71 -10.21
CA LEU A 334 -1.67 0.59 -9.68
C LEU A 334 -3.04 1.03 -10.23
N ALA A 335 -3.49 2.23 -9.90
CA ALA A 335 -4.73 2.78 -10.45
C ALA A 335 -4.66 2.99 -11.98
N GLN A 336 -3.46 3.19 -12.51
CA GLN A 336 -3.12 3.07 -13.93
C GLN A 336 -2.13 1.90 -14.08
N PRO A 337 -1.81 1.44 -15.31
CA PRO A 337 -0.90 0.34 -15.51
C PRO A 337 0.41 0.53 -14.74
N GLY A 338 0.59 -0.29 -13.70
CA GLY A 338 1.80 -0.38 -12.93
C GLY A 338 2.80 -1.33 -13.58
N PRO A 339 4.04 -1.46 -13.09
CA PRO A 339 5.06 -2.26 -13.75
C PRO A 339 4.92 -3.75 -13.47
N PHE A 340 5.33 -4.56 -14.44
CA PHE A 340 5.90 -5.87 -14.19
C PHE A 340 7.40 -5.71 -13.98
N MET A 341 7.96 -6.34 -12.96
CA MET A 341 9.37 -6.21 -12.61
C MET A 341 9.98 -7.58 -12.27
N MET A 342 11.24 -7.74 -12.62
CA MET A 342 12.09 -8.83 -12.13
C MET A 342 13.35 -8.22 -11.51
N SER A 343 13.85 -8.83 -10.43
CA SER A 343 15.07 -8.36 -9.78
C SER A 343 15.85 -9.48 -9.15
N LEU A 344 17.16 -9.29 -9.14
CA LEU A 344 18.13 -10.11 -8.39
C LEU A 344 19.35 -9.30 -7.99
N GLN A 345 20.10 -9.83 -7.03
CA GLN A 345 21.39 -9.33 -6.60
C GLN A 345 22.44 -10.42 -6.79
N THR A 346 23.57 -10.07 -7.37
CA THR A 346 24.64 -11.03 -7.69
C THR A 346 26.03 -10.40 -7.59
N GLN A 347 27.08 -11.22 -7.63
CA GLN A 347 28.45 -10.75 -7.75
C GLN A 347 28.66 -10.02 -9.09
N LYS A 348 29.47 -8.95 -9.11
CA LYS A 348 29.75 -8.17 -10.35
C LYS A 348 30.14 -9.02 -11.54
N ALA A 349 31.06 -9.98 -11.33
CA ALA A 349 31.52 -10.86 -12.38
C ALA A 349 30.43 -11.76 -12.98
N LYS A 350 29.42 -12.11 -12.19
CA LYS A 350 28.31 -12.97 -12.59
C LYS A 350 27.08 -12.21 -13.14
N ALA A 351 27.09 -10.89 -13.09
CA ALA A 351 25.95 -10.07 -13.48
C ALA A 351 25.50 -10.28 -14.94
N PRO A 352 26.40 -10.37 -15.95
CA PRO A 352 26.00 -10.63 -17.33
C PRO A 352 25.31 -11.99 -17.50
N GLU A 353 25.87 -13.05 -16.91
CA GLU A 353 25.29 -14.40 -16.94
C GLU A 353 23.90 -14.43 -16.24
N ALA A 354 23.79 -13.81 -15.07
CA ALA A 354 22.55 -13.76 -14.32
C ALA A 354 21.43 -13.04 -15.09
N LEU A 355 21.77 -11.95 -15.78
CA LEU A 355 20.82 -11.23 -16.65
C LEU A 355 20.36 -12.10 -17.82
N GLU A 356 21.29 -12.77 -18.50
CA GLU A 356 20.99 -13.66 -19.62
C GLU A 356 20.06 -14.82 -19.21
N VAL A 357 20.34 -15.46 -18.07
CA VAL A 357 19.50 -16.54 -17.53
C VAL A 357 18.10 -16.02 -17.18
N MET A 358 18.01 -14.83 -16.58
CA MET A 358 16.72 -14.19 -16.24
C MET A 358 15.90 -13.91 -17.50
N GLU A 359 16.50 -13.35 -18.54
CA GLU A 359 15.83 -13.07 -19.81
C GLU A 359 15.41 -14.37 -20.55
N LYS A 360 16.27 -15.39 -20.57
CA LYS A 360 15.97 -16.69 -21.17
C LYS A 360 14.81 -17.40 -20.45
N THR A 361 14.79 -17.33 -19.12
CA THR A 361 13.72 -17.95 -18.32
C THR A 361 12.39 -17.26 -18.60
N LEU A 362 12.36 -15.93 -18.66
CA LEU A 362 11.16 -15.19 -19.06
C LEU A 362 10.69 -15.57 -20.47
N LYS A 363 11.58 -15.56 -21.46
CA LYS A 363 11.23 -15.92 -22.84
C LYS A 363 10.65 -17.32 -22.93
N ARG A 364 11.29 -18.30 -22.27
CA ARG A 364 10.80 -19.67 -22.23
C ARG A 364 9.42 -19.76 -21.59
N PHE A 365 9.19 -19.07 -20.47
CA PHE A 365 7.89 -19.03 -19.81
C PHE A 365 6.79 -18.46 -20.73
N LEU A 366 7.10 -17.40 -21.48
CA LEU A 366 6.14 -16.79 -22.44
C LEU A 366 5.83 -17.68 -23.63
N GLN A 367 6.77 -18.53 -24.06
CA GLN A 367 6.61 -19.43 -25.21
C GLN A 367 5.88 -20.72 -24.85
N GLU A 368 6.21 -21.32 -23.69
CA GLU A 368 5.75 -22.64 -23.30
C GLU A 368 4.52 -22.59 -22.38
N GLY A 369 4.32 -21.45 -21.68
CA GLY A 369 3.30 -21.33 -20.65
C GLY A 369 3.64 -22.13 -19.36
N PRO A 370 2.71 -22.19 -18.41
CA PRO A 370 2.78 -23.08 -17.26
C PRO A 370 2.53 -24.54 -17.67
N THR A 371 3.10 -25.46 -16.92
CA THR A 371 2.81 -26.89 -17.04
C THR A 371 1.63 -27.26 -16.13
N GLU A 372 0.96 -28.41 -16.44
CA GLU A 372 -0.10 -28.95 -15.58
C GLU A 372 0.35 -29.21 -14.13
N LYS A 373 1.63 -29.51 -13.93
CA LYS A 373 2.19 -29.73 -12.60
C LYS A 373 2.38 -28.43 -11.80
N GLU A 374 2.56 -27.31 -12.49
CA GLU A 374 2.75 -25.98 -11.88
C GLU A 374 1.41 -25.29 -11.57
N LEU A 375 0.33 -25.68 -12.25
CA LEU A 375 -1.05 -25.25 -12.00
C LEU A 375 -1.71 -26.09 -10.88
#